data_57bab5ee2f09f789db4795f43205ee8a
#
_entry.id   57bab5ee2f09f789db4795f43205ee8a
#
_cell.length_a   1.000
_cell.length_b   1.000
_cell.length_c   1.000
_cell.angle_alpha   90.00
_cell.angle_beta   90.00
_cell.angle_gamma   90.00
#
_symmetry.space_group_name_H-M   'P 1'
#
loop_
_entity.id
_entity.type
_entity.pdbx_description
1 polymer ?
#
loop_
_entity_poly.entity_id
_entity_poly.type
_entity_poly.pdbx_seq_one_letter_code
_entity_poly.pdbx_strand_id
1 'polypeptide(L)'
;MESKENQENELYLQNQLITYIGNKRALLDFIGQEVKVVQEKLGKEKLECLDIFSGSGIVSRYLKQFSSSITTNDLEAYSCIINRCYLSDLDENQLEDLRELYKKLNEKIDERMRELERAREENRYVEPGFISKYYAPKNIDDISKEERCFYTPYNANYLDVARQEIESIVPDEYKDFFIAPLLSEASIHANTAGIFKGFYKNSKTGTGQFGGNGKNALSRIMGQIRLPFPVFSNYKCNHRVFNENANELIDKEELGHFDLAYFDPPYNQHPYGSNYFMLNLIANYKTPDPEKMSRVSGIPSDWNRSAYNKKGKVADVFVDLVKKVNAKFVLISFNSDGFISRDEMVSLLNQCGKVNVVESKYNTFRGSRNLKERDVHVKEYLFLVEKD
;
A
#
# COMPACT_ATOMS: atom_id res chain seq x y z
N MET A 1 2.06 -28.45 -25.45
CA MET A 1 1.13 -27.91 -24.45
C MET A 1 2.01 -27.53 -23.28
N GLU A 2 2.44 -26.27 -23.22
CA GLU A 2 3.06 -25.71 -22.01
C GLU A 2 2.03 -25.79 -20.89
N SER A 3 2.41 -26.39 -19.79
CA SER A 3 1.54 -26.59 -18.64
C SER A 3 1.10 -25.24 -18.10
N LYS A 4 -0.18 -25.06 -17.80
CA LYS A 4 -0.75 -23.85 -17.18
C LYS A 4 -0.09 -23.47 -15.83
N GLU A 5 0.78 -24.31 -15.32
CA GLU A 5 1.53 -24.11 -14.05
C GLU A 5 2.64 -23.06 -14.11
N ASN A 6 3.03 -22.59 -15.31
CA ASN A 6 4.13 -21.63 -15.50
C ASN A 6 3.68 -20.21 -15.91
N GLN A 7 2.38 -19.91 -15.83
CA GLN A 7 1.88 -18.58 -16.18
C GLN A 7 1.16 -17.96 -14.97
N GLU A 8 1.53 -16.70 -14.66
CA GLU A 8 0.89 -15.95 -13.56
C GLU A 8 -0.61 -15.74 -13.81
N ASN A 9 -1.39 -15.71 -12.76
CA ASN A 9 -2.78 -15.28 -12.82
C ASN A 9 -2.83 -13.82 -13.31
N GLU A 10 -3.46 -13.58 -14.45
CA GLU A 10 -3.52 -12.26 -15.07
C GLU A 10 -4.06 -11.18 -14.12
N LEU A 11 -5.05 -11.50 -13.31
CA LEU A 11 -5.66 -10.56 -12.36
C LEU A 11 -4.75 -10.24 -11.18
N TYR A 12 -3.80 -11.11 -10.84
CA TYR A 12 -2.94 -10.95 -9.67
C TYR A 12 -2.08 -9.68 -9.71
N LEU A 13 -1.52 -9.35 -10.88
CA LEU A 13 -0.72 -8.13 -11.08
C LEU A 13 -1.53 -6.99 -11.70
N GLN A 14 -2.62 -7.29 -12.45
CA GLN A 14 -3.44 -6.27 -13.08
C GLN A 14 -4.26 -5.47 -12.09
N ASN A 15 -4.73 -6.08 -10.99
CA ASN A 15 -5.53 -5.39 -9.98
C ASN A 15 -4.66 -4.43 -9.17
N GLN A 16 -4.98 -3.14 -9.25
CA GLN A 16 -4.41 -2.12 -8.37
C GLN A 16 -5.06 -2.23 -6.99
N LEU A 17 -4.32 -2.76 -6.01
CA LEU A 17 -4.85 -2.97 -4.66
C LEU A 17 -5.16 -1.65 -3.95
N ILE A 18 -4.25 -0.68 -4.02
CA ILE A 18 -4.44 0.65 -3.45
C ILE A 18 -3.93 1.71 -4.42
N THR A 19 -4.58 2.88 -4.43
CA THR A 19 -4.02 4.06 -5.12
C THR A 19 -2.80 4.52 -4.33
N TYR A 20 -1.62 4.49 -4.95
CA TYR A 20 -0.36 4.68 -4.25
C TYR A 20 0.60 5.60 -5.02
N ILE A 21 1.16 6.60 -4.34
CA ILE A 21 2.17 7.48 -4.93
C ILE A 21 3.45 6.67 -5.17
N GLY A 22 4.04 6.80 -6.34
CA GLY A 22 5.25 6.07 -6.69
C GLY A 22 5.02 4.60 -7.03
N ASN A 23 3.76 4.19 -7.30
CA ASN A 23 3.45 2.82 -7.70
C ASN A 23 4.27 2.39 -8.92
N LYS A 24 4.99 1.28 -8.81
CA LYS A 24 5.92 0.77 -9.83
C LYS A 24 5.27 -0.15 -10.88
N ARG A 25 3.94 -0.25 -10.92
CA ARG A 25 3.23 -1.18 -11.80
C ARG A 25 3.62 -1.05 -13.27
N ALA A 26 3.74 0.16 -13.78
CA ALA A 26 4.15 0.39 -15.17
C ALA A 26 5.66 0.20 -15.41
N LEU A 27 6.43 -0.09 -14.37
CA LEU A 27 7.87 -0.31 -14.42
C LEU A 27 8.25 -1.77 -14.12
N LEU A 28 7.27 -2.68 -13.95
CA LEU A 28 7.54 -4.07 -13.58
C LEU A 28 8.44 -4.77 -14.59
N ASP A 29 8.19 -4.61 -15.89
CA ASP A 29 9.03 -5.22 -16.94
C ASP A 29 10.45 -4.65 -16.92
N PHE A 30 10.60 -3.35 -16.64
CA PHE A 30 11.89 -2.68 -16.49
C PHE A 30 12.66 -3.21 -15.28
N ILE A 31 11.99 -3.40 -14.15
CA ILE A 31 12.55 -4.03 -12.94
C ILE A 31 12.91 -5.50 -13.25
N GLY A 32 12.04 -6.23 -13.93
CA GLY A 32 12.22 -7.64 -14.28
C GLY A 32 13.44 -7.90 -15.17
N GLN A 33 13.81 -6.96 -16.03
CA GLN A 33 15.03 -7.05 -16.85
C GLN A 33 16.28 -7.09 -15.95
N GLU A 34 16.35 -6.23 -14.93
CA GLU A 34 17.49 -6.21 -14.00
C GLU A 34 17.49 -7.43 -13.06
N VAL A 35 16.31 -7.95 -12.69
CA VAL A 35 16.23 -9.23 -11.95
C VAL A 35 16.83 -10.39 -12.75
N LYS A 36 16.53 -10.46 -14.05
CA LYS A 36 17.11 -11.48 -14.95
C LYS A 36 18.63 -11.34 -15.07
N VAL A 37 19.16 -10.11 -15.13
CA VAL A 37 20.62 -9.88 -15.10
C VAL A 37 21.24 -10.46 -13.81
N VAL A 38 20.57 -10.32 -12.67
CA VAL A 38 21.04 -10.92 -11.41
C VAL A 38 20.97 -12.44 -11.45
N GLN A 39 19.87 -13.03 -11.98
CA GLN A 39 19.76 -14.48 -12.16
C GLN A 39 20.89 -15.04 -13.02
N GLU A 40 21.19 -14.40 -14.15
CA GLU A 40 22.28 -14.78 -15.06
C GLU A 40 23.65 -14.71 -14.38
N LYS A 41 23.93 -13.60 -13.65
CA LYS A 41 25.21 -13.43 -12.94
C LYS A 41 25.41 -14.46 -11.85
N LEU A 42 24.36 -14.87 -11.15
CA LEU A 42 24.41 -15.86 -10.08
C LEU A 42 24.27 -17.31 -10.60
N GLY A 43 23.85 -17.50 -11.84
CA GLY A 43 23.51 -18.82 -12.38
C GLY A 43 22.32 -19.47 -11.65
N LYS A 44 21.39 -18.67 -11.13
CA LYS A 44 20.22 -19.12 -10.36
C LYS A 44 18.92 -18.86 -11.13
N GLU A 45 18.03 -19.83 -11.18
CA GLU A 45 16.69 -19.66 -11.73
C GLU A 45 15.77 -18.94 -10.75
N LYS A 46 15.90 -19.21 -9.47
CA LYS A 46 15.13 -18.60 -8.39
C LYS A 46 16.07 -17.94 -7.37
N LEU A 47 15.70 -16.77 -6.93
CA LEU A 47 16.47 -15.92 -6.02
C LEU A 47 15.88 -15.90 -4.60
N GLU A 48 16.71 -15.65 -3.61
CA GLU A 48 16.28 -15.22 -2.29
C GLU A 48 16.19 -13.68 -2.28
N CYS A 49 14.97 -13.16 -2.25
CA CYS A 49 14.68 -11.73 -2.44
C CYS A 49 14.28 -11.02 -1.15
N LEU A 50 14.69 -9.75 -1.02
CA LEU A 50 14.23 -8.80 -0.01
C LEU A 50 13.59 -7.59 -0.70
N ASP A 51 12.37 -7.20 -0.32
CA ASP A 51 11.75 -5.91 -0.64
C ASP A 51 11.54 -5.12 0.66
N ILE A 52 12.48 -4.20 0.96
CA ILE A 52 12.54 -3.57 2.29
C ILE A 52 11.63 -2.34 2.42
N PHE A 53 11.06 -1.84 1.31
CA PHE A 53 10.07 -0.76 1.27
C PHE A 53 8.88 -1.17 0.40
N SER A 54 8.16 -2.20 0.82
CA SER A 54 7.21 -2.92 -0.04
C SER A 54 5.96 -2.11 -0.44
N GLY A 55 5.60 -1.06 0.29
CA GLY A 55 4.55 -0.10 -0.04
C GLY A 55 3.21 -0.75 -0.41
N SER A 56 2.81 -0.65 -1.68
CA SER A 56 1.57 -1.28 -2.19
C SER A 56 1.70 -2.78 -2.45
N GLY A 57 2.87 -3.37 -2.24
CA GLY A 57 3.16 -4.78 -2.50
C GLY A 57 3.29 -5.16 -3.98
N ILE A 58 3.24 -4.20 -4.91
CA ILE A 58 3.22 -4.54 -6.34
C ILE A 58 4.54 -5.16 -6.83
N VAL A 59 5.69 -4.66 -6.35
CA VAL A 59 7.00 -5.20 -6.71
C VAL A 59 7.21 -6.54 -6.02
N SER A 60 6.88 -6.67 -4.73
CA SER A 60 6.92 -7.95 -4.00
C SER A 60 6.12 -9.04 -4.70
N ARG A 61 4.87 -8.73 -5.11
CA ARG A 61 4.01 -9.65 -5.88
C ARG A 61 4.65 -10.04 -7.23
N TYR A 62 5.27 -9.09 -7.91
CA TYR A 62 5.95 -9.35 -9.18
C TYR A 62 7.20 -10.20 -8.99
N LEU A 63 7.99 -9.93 -7.93
CA LEU A 63 9.21 -10.71 -7.61
C LEU A 63 8.90 -12.16 -7.24
N LYS A 64 7.69 -12.48 -6.78
CA LYS A 64 7.29 -13.85 -6.42
C LYS A 64 7.60 -14.87 -7.51
N GLN A 65 7.41 -14.52 -8.80
CA GLN A 65 7.70 -15.40 -9.92
C GLN A 65 9.19 -15.72 -10.11
N PHE A 66 10.09 -14.89 -9.59
CA PHE A 66 11.55 -15.04 -9.66
C PHE A 66 12.17 -15.60 -8.40
N SER A 67 11.38 -15.78 -7.34
CA SER A 67 11.89 -16.04 -6.00
C SER A 67 11.67 -17.47 -5.55
N SER A 68 12.64 -18.04 -4.85
CA SER A 68 12.48 -19.23 -4.00
C SER A 68 11.95 -18.81 -2.61
N SER A 69 12.38 -17.64 -2.14
CA SER A 69 11.86 -16.99 -0.95
C SER A 69 11.83 -15.48 -1.13
N ILE A 70 10.84 -14.81 -0.54
CA ILE A 70 10.73 -13.37 -0.52
C ILE A 70 10.49 -12.87 0.91
N THR A 71 11.34 -11.96 1.34
CA THR A 71 11.15 -11.22 2.59
C THR A 71 10.72 -9.80 2.26
N THR A 72 9.66 -9.33 2.90
CA THR A 72 9.17 -7.96 2.71
C THR A 72 9.15 -7.21 4.01
N ASN A 73 9.31 -5.89 3.95
CA ASN A 73 9.18 -5.00 5.08
C ASN A 73 8.52 -3.70 4.67
N ASP A 74 7.78 -3.10 5.57
CA ASP A 74 7.35 -1.72 5.46
C ASP A 74 7.10 -1.15 6.87
N LEU A 75 7.20 0.18 6.99
CA LEU A 75 6.89 0.88 8.22
C LEU A 75 5.36 0.96 8.47
N GLU A 76 4.56 0.79 7.42
CA GLU A 76 3.12 0.97 7.43
C GLU A 76 2.37 -0.37 7.55
N ALA A 77 1.49 -0.50 8.56
CA ALA A 77 0.76 -1.73 8.85
C ALA A 77 -0.09 -2.23 7.66
N TYR A 78 -0.74 -1.31 6.92
CA TYR A 78 -1.52 -1.68 5.74
C TYR A 78 -0.69 -2.40 4.68
N SER A 79 0.56 -1.99 4.48
CA SER A 79 1.48 -2.63 3.53
C SER A 79 1.79 -4.07 3.94
N CYS A 80 2.06 -4.29 5.22
CA CYS A 80 2.37 -5.61 5.76
C CYS A 80 1.18 -6.57 5.64
N ILE A 81 -0.03 -6.10 5.93
CA ILE A 81 -1.27 -6.88 5.76
C ILE A 81 -1.47 -7.26 4.29
N ILE A 82 -1.28 -6.32 3.36
CA ILE A 82 -1.35 -6.58 1.92
C ILE A 82 -0.34 -7.66 1.52
N ASN A 83 0.90 -7.55 1.96
CA ASN A 83 1.94 -8.51 1.62
C ASN A 83 1.67 -9.89 2.25
N ARG A 84 1.26 -9.99 3.50
CA ARG A 84 0.88 -11.28 4.12
C ARG A 84 -0.26 -11.96 3.38
N CYS A 85 -1.28 -11.20 2.95
CA CYS A 85 -2.37 -11.76 2.16
C CYS A 85 -1.91 -12.25 0.78
N TYR A 86 -1.33 -11.35 -0.01
CA TYR A 86 -1.11 -11.63 -1.43
C TYR A 86 0.17 -12.42 -1.74
N LEU A 87 1.11 -12.53 -0.82
CA LEU A 87 2.28 -13.40 -0.99
C LEU A 87 2.05 -14.83 -0.48
N SER A 88 0.97 -15.06 0.26
CA SER A 88 0.65 -16.38 0.79
C SER A 88 0.45 -17.42 -0.29
N ASP A 89 0.87 -18.64 0.04
CA ASP A 89 0.60 -19.86 -0.71
C ASP A 89 -0.37 -20.71 0.10
N LEU A 90 -1.61 -20.79 -0.34
CA LEU A 90 -2.64 -21.59 0.31
C LEU A 90 -2.77 -22.94 -0.40
N ASP A 91 -2.94 -24.00 0.37
CA ASP A 91 -3.37 -25.30 -0.16
C ASP A 91 -4.89 -25.33 -0.42
N GLU A 92 -5.37 -26.41 -1.02
CA GLU A 92 -6.78 -26.54 -1.38
C GLU A 92 -7.72 -26.51 -0.16
N ASN A 93 -7.31 -27.10 0.97
CA ASN A 93 -8.11 -27.10 2.20
C ASN A 93 -8.19 -25.70 2.80
N GLN A 94 -7.05 -25.00 2.88
CA GLN A 94 -7.01 -23.62 3.35
C GLN A 94 -7.84 -22.66 2.47
N LEU A 95 -7.84 -22.89 1.15
CA LEU A 95 -8.66 -22.11 0.22
C LEU A 95 -10.16 -22.38 0.41
N GLU A 96 -10.56 -23.62 0.71
CA GLU A 96 -11.95 -23.97 1.00
C GLU A 96 -12.40 -23.35 2.32
N ASP A 97 -11.62 -23.51 3.39
CA ASP A 97 -11.88 -22.88 4.69
C ASP A 97 -12.03 -21.35 4.53
N LEU A 98 -11.17 -20.74 3.74
CA LEU A 98 -11.23 -19.29 3.47
C LEU A 98 -12.51 -18.91 2.73
N ARG A 99 -12.98 -19.71 1.76
CA ARG A 99 -14.24 -19.47 1.04
C ARG A 99 -15.45 -19.57 1.96
N GLU A 100 -15.47 -20.57 2.84
CA GLU A 100 -16.55 -20.72 3.82
C GLU A 100 -16.59 -19.54 4.79
N LEU A 101 -15.43 -19.12 5.31
CA LEU A 101 -15.31 -17.93 6.15
C LEU A 101 -15.80 -16.67 5.42
N TYR A 102 -15.45 -16.52 4.15
CA TYR A 102 -15.89 -15.40 3.32
C TYR A 102 -17.41 -15.34 3.18
N LYS A 103 -18.04 -16.47 2.92
CA LYS A 103 -19.49 -16.57 2.83
C LYS A 103 -20.14 -16.17 4.15
N LYS A 104 -19.72 -16.79 5.25
CA LYS A 104 -20.22 -16.52 6.60
C LYS A 104 -20.05 -15.05 7.00
N LEU A 105 -18.88 -14.48 6.72
CA LEU A 105 -18.58 -13.09 7.05
C LEU A 105 -19.45 -12.11 6.26
N ASN A 106 -19.59 -12.30 4.94
CA ASN A 106 -20.43 -11.43 4.11
C ASN A 106 -21.92 -11.49 4.52
N GLU A 107 -22.42 -12.68 4.87
CA GLU A 107 -23.78 -12.84 5.41
C GLU A 107 -23.98 -12.02 6.70
N LYS A 108 -23.00 -12.05 7.61
CA LYS A 108 -23.03 -11.27 8.85
C LYS A 108 -22.94 -9.77 8.63
N ILE A 109 -22.05 -9.35 7.74
CA ILE A 109 -21.93 -7.92 7.36
C ILE A 109 -23.27 -7.43 6.78
N ASP A 110 -23.86 -8.18 5.85
CA ASP A 110 -25.13 -7.82 5.22
C ASP A 110 -26.29 -7.77 6.24
N GLU A 111 -26.33 -8.69 7.20
CA GLU A 111 -27.29 -8.69 8.31
C GLU A 111 -27.19 -7.42 9.13
N ARG A 112 -25.97 -7.05 9.57
CA ARG A 112 -25.74 -5.84 10.36
C ARG A 112 -25.99 -4.56 9.58
N MET A 113 -25.64 -4.52 8.30
CA MET A 113 -25.92 -3.35 7.45
C MET A 113 -27.42 -3.13 7.30
N ARG A 114 -28.22 -4.20 7.09
CA ARG A 114 -29.69 -4.09 7.08
C ARG A 114 -30.27 -3.64 8.43
N GLU A 115 -29.69 -4.07 9.55
CA GLU A 115 -30.10 -3.59 10.88
C GLU A 115 -29.82 -2.09 11.06
N LEU A 116 -28.65 -1.60 10.62
CA LEU A 116 -28.33 -0.17 10.66
C LEU A 116 -29.31 0.67 9.80
N GLU A 117 -29.70 0.17 8.62
CA GLU A 117 -30.68 0.83 7.76
C GLU A 117 -32.06 0.92 8.43
N ARG A 118 -32.55 -0.19 9.01
CA ARG A 118 -33.81 -0.21 9.78
C ARG A 118 -33.76 0.75 10.97
N ALA A 119 -32.68 0.72 11.74
CA ALA A 119 -32.51 1.62 12.88
C ALA A 119 -32.57 3.09 12.47
N ARG A 120 -32.01 3.44 11.29
CA ARG A 120 -32.09 4.79 10.73
C ARG A 120 -33.52 5.16 10.32
N GLU A 121 -34.24 4.26 9.67
CA GLU A 121 -35.66 4.47 9.29
C GLU A 121 -36.56 4.66 10.52
N GLU A 122 -36.29 3.91 11.59
CA GLU A 122 -37.01 3.96 12.88
C GLU A 122 -36.53 5.12 13.79
N ASN A 123 -35.57 5.93 13.35
CA ASN A 123 -34.88 6.94 14.18
C ASN A 123 -34.33 6.38 15.51
N ARG A 124 -33.95 5.12 15.51
CA ARG A 124 -33.33 4.44 16.64
C ARG A 124 -31.83 4.70 16.66
N TYR A 125 -31.31 5.12 17.80
CA TYR A 125 -29.86 5.33 17.97
C TYR A 125 -29.11 4.02 17.94
N VAL A 126 -28.05 3.96 17.15
CA VAL A 126 -27.02 2.91 17.18
C VAL A 126 -25.67 3.60 17.31
N GLU A 127 -24.83 3.15 18.23
CA GLU A 127 -23.49 3.71 18.41
C GLU A 127 -22.66 3.50 17.12
N PRO A 128 -22.20 4.57 16.49
CA PRO A 128 -21.42 4.44 15.27
C PRO A 128 -20.01 3.92 15.56
N GLY A 129 -19.43 3.19 14.62
CA GLY A 129 -18.00 2.92 14.63
C GLY A 129 -17.20 4.21 14.40
N PHE A 130 -15.89 4.16 14.64
CA PHE A 130 -15.10 5.38 14.59
C PHE A 130 -14.89 5.93 13.17
N ILE A 131 -14.94 5.07 12.14
CA ILE A 131 -14.81 5.53 10.74
C ILE A 131 -16.05 6.34 10.36
N SER A 132 -17.24 5.82 10.64
CA SER A 132 -18.50 6.53 10.40
C SER A 132 -18.61 7.80 11.24
N LYS A 133 -18.15 7.76 12.50
CA LYS A 133 -18.21 8.89 13.42
C LYS A 133 -17.31 10.06 13.05
N TYR A 134 -16.08 9.78 12.60
CA TYR A 134 -15.04 10.81 12.44
C TYR A 134 -14.67 11.11 10.97
N TYR A 135 -15.01 10.24 10.02
CA TYR A 135 -14.52 10.35 8.64
C TYR A 135 -15.62 10.31 7.56
N ALA A 136 -16.88 10.32 7.97
CA ALA A 136 -18.04 10.45 7.09
C ALA A 136 -19.00 11.52 7.61
N PRO A 137 -19.78 12.18 6.73
CA PRO A 137 -20.87 13.05 7.16
C PRO A 137 -22.08 12.20 7.61
N LYS A 138 -22.94 12.79 8.43
CA LYS A 138 -24.20 12.16 8.85
C LYS A 138 -25.20 12.08 7.71
N ASN A 139 -25.25 13.12 6.88
CA ASN A 139 -26.12 13.23 5.73
C ASN A 139 -25.34 13.79 4.53
N ILE A 140 -25.46 13.14 3.37
CA ILE A 140 -24.78 13.57 2.14
C ILE A 140 -25.37 14.85 1.54
N ASP A 141 -26.63 15.16 1.83
CA ASP A 141 -27.34 16.31 1.30
C ASP A 141 -27.20 17.57 2.18
N ASP A 142 -26.76 17.40 3.44
CA ASP A 142 -26.57 18.49 4.40
C ASP A 142 -25.27 18.30 5.18
N ILE A 143 -24.14 18.69 4.58
CA ILE A 143 -22.81 18.51 5.13
C ILE A 143 -22.35 19.78 5.82
N SER A 144 -22.08 19.70 7.12
CA SER A 144 -21.52 20.81 7.90
C SER A 144 -20.02 21.01 7.64
N LYS A 145 -19.46 22.17 8.05
CA LYS A 145 -18.02 22.46 7.88
C LYS A 145 -17.12 21.62 8.76
N GLU A 146 -17.65 21.14 9.86
CA GLU A 146 -16.95 20.34 10.86
C GLU A 146 -16.85 18.86 10.45
N GLU A 147 -17.74 18.41 9.53
CA GLU A 147 -17.77 17.02 9.09
C GLU A 147 -16.70 16.74 8.05
N ARG A 148 -16.11 15.57 8.18
CA ARG A 148 -15.16 15.04 7.20
C ARG A 148 -15.88 14.12 6.23
N CYS A 149 -15.49 14.17 4.96
CA CYS A 149 -16.14 13.44 3.88
C CYS A 149 -15.16 12.52 3.17
N PHE A 150 -14.44 11.65 3.91
CA PHE A 150 -13.58 10.65 3.29
C PHE A 150 -14.37 9.52 2.65
N TYR A 151 -15.51 9.16 3.26
CA TYR A 151 -16.42 8.13 2.77
C TYR A 151 -17.86 8.60 2.81
N THR A 152 -18.71 7.97 1.99
CA THR A 152 -20.16 8.10 2.17
C THR A 152 -20.57 7.48 3.51
N PRO A 153 -21.71 7.88 4.10
CA PRO A 153 -22.19 7.24 5.35
C PRO A 153 -22.33 5.72 5.22
N TYR A 154 -22.79 5.23 4.06
CA TYR A 154 -22.89 3.79 3.81
C TYR A 154 -21.53 3.11 3.84
N ASN A 155 -20.56 3.63 3.10
CA ASN A 155 -19.23 3.02 3.02
C ASN A 155 -18.46 3.08 4.35
N ALA A 156 -18.61 4.16 5.11
CA ALA A 156 -18.03 4.27 6.44
C ALA A 156 -18.61 3.23 7.41
N ASN A 157 -19.93 3.06 7.43
CA ASN A 157 -20.59 2.03 8.22
C ASN A 157 -20.17 0.62 7.78
N TYR A 158 -20.07 0.39 6.46
CA TYR A 158 -19.60 -0.91 5.96
C TYR A 158 -18.18 -1.23 6.43
N LEU A 159 -17.26 -0.27 6.38
CA LEU A 159 -15.89 -0.44 6.88
C LEU A 159 -15.85 -0.76 8.38
N ASP A 160 -16.66 -0.04 9.17
CA ASP A 160 -16.76 -0.29 10.62
C ASP A 160 -17.34 -1.68 10.90
N VAL A 161 -18.46 -2.04 10.26
CA VAL A 161 -19.11 -3.33 10.44
C VAL A 161 -18.18 -4.47 9.98
N ALA A 162 -17.58 -4.35 8.80
CA ALA A 162 -16.68 -5.37 8.28
C ALA A 162 -15.48 -5.60 9.22
N ARG A 163 -14.85 -4.52 9.71
CA ARG A 163 -13.73 -4.66 10.66
C ARG A 163 -14.15 -5.30 11.98
N GLN A 164 -15.30 -4.93 12.53
CA GLN A 164 -15.83 -5.52 13.77
C GLN A 164 -16.16 -7.01 13.58
N GLU A 165 -16.78 -7.38 12.47
CA GLU A 165 -17.10 -8.80 12.20
C GLU A 165 -15.83 -9.62 11.91
N ILE A 166 -14.83 -9.07 11.21
CA ILE A 166 -13.53 -9.74 11.04
C ILE A 166 -12.90 -10.05 12.40
N GLU A 167 -12.88 -9.07 13.32
CA GLU A 167 -12.33 -9.30 14.67
C GLU A 167 -13.13 -10.33 15.48
N SER A 168 -14.44 -10.40 15.26
CA SER A 168 -15.34 -11.26 16.04
C SER A 168 -15.35 -12.73 15.61
N ILE A 169 -15.29 -13.00 14.29
CA ILE A 169 -15.56 -14.35 13.78
C ILE A 169 -14.44 -14.98 12.95
N VAL A 170 -13.44 -14.16 12.52
CA VAL A 170 -12.33 -14.69 11.72
C VAL A 170 -11.15 -15.06 12.62
N PRO A 171 -10.63 -16.30 12.54
CA PRO A 171 -9.39 -16.69 13.23
C PRO A 171 -8.22 -15.77 12.88
N ASP A 172 -7.30 -15.53 13.82
CA ASP A 172 -6.21 -14.56 13.67
C ASP A 172 -5.35 -14.85 12.43
N GLU A 173 -5.06 -16.09 12.13
CA GLU A 173 -4.29 -16.55 10.98
C GLU A 173 -4.93 -16.22 9.63
N TYR A 174 -6.25 -16.01 9.59
CA TYR A 174 -6.98 -15.67 8.35
C TYR A 174 -7.34 -14.18 8.22
N LYS A 175 -7.18 -13.37 9.26
CA LYS A 175 -7.65 -11.96 9.27
C LYS A 175 -7.09 -11.14 8.11
N ASP A 176 -5.82 -11.29 7.79
CA ASP A 176 -5.17 -10.52 6.73
C ASP A 176 -5.78 -10.77 5.34
N PHE A 177 -6.33 -11.96 5.10
CA PHE A 177 -7.01 -12.27 3.83
C PHE A 177 -8.32 -11.49 3.64
N PHE A 178 -8.93 -11.02 4.72
CA PHE A 178 -10.14 -10.18 4.69
C PHE A 178 -9.80 -8.69 4.78
N ILE A 179 -8.81 -8.34 5.59
CA ILE A 179 -8.43 -6.92 5.77
C ILE A 179 -7.77 -6.37 4.50
N ALA A 180 -6.89 -7.11 3.83
CA ALA A 180 -6.20 -6.64 2.64
C ALA A 180 -7.16 -6.24 1.49
N PRO A 181 -8.13 -7.06 1.07
CA PRO A 181 -9.11 -6.64 0.07
C PRO A 181 -10.05 -5.54 0.58
N LEU A 182 -10.36 -5.46 1.87
CA LEU A 182 -11.11 -4.35 2.45
C LEU A 182 -10.34 -3.02 2.35
N LEU A 183 -9.01 -3.04 2.54
CA LEU A 183 -8.14 -1.87 2.33
C LEU A 183 -8.15 -1.41 0.86
N SER A 184 -8.22 -2.36 -0.08
CA SER A 184 -8.35 -2.05 -1.51
C SER A 184 -9.65 -1.31 -1.81
N GLU A 185 -10.78 -1.82 -1.32
CA GLU A 185 -12.07 -1.18 -1.47
C GLU A 185 -12.12 0.20 -0.78
N ALA A 186 -11.56 0.30 0.42
CA ALA A 186 -11.44 1.57 1.12
C ALA A 186 -10.63 2.61 0.33
N SER A 187 -9.57 2.20 -0.35
CA SER A 187 -8.77 3.06 -1.23
C SER A 187 -9.53 3.46 -2.51
N ILE A 188 -10.24 2.52 -3.13
CA ILE A 188 -11.03 2.76 -4.35
C ILE A 188 -12.14 3.76 -4.08
N HIS A 189 -12.93 3.58 -3.04
CA HIS A 189 -14.13 4.36 -2.75
C HIS A 189 -13.88 5.63 -1.92
N ALA A 190 -12.61 5.95 -1.61
CA ALA A 190 -12.27 7.16 -0.87
C ALA A 190 -12.58 8.44 -1.67
N ASN A 191 -13.16 9.44 -1.01
CA ASN A 191 -13.45 10.76 -1.56
C ASN A 191 -12.21 11.66 -1.55
N THR A 192 -11.15 11.21 -2.21
CA THR A 192 -9.84 11.86 -2.23
C THR A 192 -9.25 11.87 -3.64
N ALA A 193 -8.21 12.67 -3.83
CA ALA A 193 -7.42 12.71 -5.06
C ALA A 193 -6.27 11.68 -5.06
N GLY A 194 -6.44 10.54 -4.37
CA GLY A 194 -5.47 9.44 -4.32
C GLY A 194 -4.64 9.37 -3.05
N ILE A 195 -4.72 10.38 -2.16
CA ILE A 195 -4.09 10.39 -0.82
C ILE A 195 -5.08 10.90 0.22
N PHE A 196 -4.93 10.47 1.47
CA PHE A 196 -5.85 10.80 2.56
C PHE A 196 -5.49 12.10 3.32
N LYS A 197 -4.59 12.94 2.82
CA LYS A 197 -4.31 14.26 3.44
C LYS A 197 -5.51 15.20 3.49
N GLY A 198 -6.51 14.96 2.68
CA GLY A 198 -7.75 15.70 2.65
C GLY A 198 -8.78 15.03 1.75
N PHE A 199 -10.00 15.47 1.87
CA PHE A 199 -11.14 15.07 1.05
C PHE A 199 -11.57 16.22 0.14
N TYR A 200 -12.37 15.94 -0.88
CA TYR A 200 -12.88 16.98 -1.76
C TYR A 200 -13.79 17.94 -1.01
N LYS A 201 -13.61 19.23 -1.29
CA LYS A 201 -14.35 20.33 -0.69
C LYS A 201 -14.95 21.23 -1.76
N ASN A 202 -16.10 21.79 -1.46
CA ASN A 202 -16.70 22.87 -2.24
C ASN A 202 -15.80 24.11 -2.13
N SER A 203 -15.34 24.63 -3.25
CA SER A 203 -14.40 25.75 -3.28
C SER A 203 -15.00 27.08 -2.80
N LYS A 204 -16.34 27.22 -2.83
CA LYS A 204 -17.05 28.44 -2.39
C LYS A 204 -17.39 28.42 -0.91
N THR A 205 -17.88 27.28 -0.39
CA THR A 205 -18.36 27.18 1.00
C THR A 205 -17.31 26.62 1.94
N GLY A 206 -16.32 25.88 1.42
CA GLY A 206 -15.32 25.16 2.20
C GLY A 206 -15.85 23.89 2.90
N THR A 207 -17.14 23.55 2.71
CA THR A 207 -17.74 22.30 3.21
C THR A 207 -17.24 21.10 2.44
N GLY A 208 -17.35 19.91 3.01
CA GLY A 208 -17.11 18.67 2.29
C GLY A 208 -18.08 18.54 1.11
N GLN A 209 -17.60 17.91 0.04
CA GLN A 209 -18.47 17.49 -1.08
C GLN A 209 -17.96 16.17 -1.65
N PHE A 210 -18.83 15.38 -2.22
CA PHE A 210 -18.43 14.17 -2.90
C PHE A 210 -18.05 14.46 -4.36
N GLY A 211 -16.86 13.95 -4.75
CA GLY A 211 -16.26 14.22 -6.05
C GLY A 211 -15.58 15.59 -6.16
N GLY A 212 -14.56 15.68 -7.05
CA GLY A 212 -13.89 16.95 -7.36
C GLY A 212 -14.78 17.91 -8.17
N ASN A 213 -14.28 19.10 -8.48
CA ASN A 213 -15.02 20.14 -9.20
C ASN A 213 -15.61 19.65 -10.54
N GLY A 214 -14.94 18.72 -11.23
CA GLY A 214 -15.44 18.08 -12.47
C GLY A 214 -16.31 16.84 -12.24
N LYS A 215 -16.55 16.43 -11.01
CA LYS A 215 -17.26 15.20 -10.64
C LYS A 215 -16.70 13.91 -11.30
N ASN A 216 -15.47 13.94 -11.84
CA ASN A 216 -14.89 12.85 -12.63
C ASN A 216 -14.71 11.53 -11.87
N ALA A 217 -14.60 11.60 -10.54
CA ALA A 217 -14.46 10.43 -9.66
C ALA A 217 -15.77 10.06 -8.93
N LEU A 218 -16.90 10.72 -9.24
CA LEU A 218 -18.12 10.61 -8.44
C LEU A 218 -18.70 9.19 -8.45
N SER A 219 -18.75 8.52 -9.60
CA SER A 219 -19.24 7.13 -9.70
C SER A 219 -18.43 6.16 -8.84
N ARG A 220 -17.11 6.30 -8.85
CA ARG A 220 -16.20 5.53 -7.99
C ARG A 220 -16.45 5.80 -6.50
N ILE A 221 -16.55 7.08 -6.13
CA ILE A 221 -16.70 7.50 -4.72
C ILE A 221 -18.08 7.08 -4.17
N MET A 222 -19.12 7.19 -4.97
CA MET A 222 -20.50 6.85 -4.58
C MET A 222 -20.82 5.37 -4.70
N GLY A 223 -19.94 4.58 -5.33
CA GLY A 223 -20.09 3.13 -5.36
C GLY A 223 -20.06 2.53 -3.95
N GLN A 224 -20.77 1.43 -3.76
CA GLN A 224 -20.82 0.74 -2.48
C GLN A 224 -19.64 -0.22 -2.31
N ILE A 225 -18.97 -0.13 -1.18
CA ILE A 225 -17.96 -1.11 -0.77
C ILE A 225 -18.62 -2.48 -0.59
N ARG A 226 -17.95 -3.50 -1.13
CA ARG A 226 -18.26 -4.92 -0.94
C ARG A 226 -16.95 -5.66 -0.79
N LEU A 227 -16.84 -6.55 0.17
CA LEU A 227 -15.62 -7.29 0.45
C LEU A 227 -15.39 -8.35 -0.65
N PRO A 228 -14.39 -8.20 -1.55
CA PRO A 228 -14.11 -9.18 -2.59
C PRO A 228 -13.17 -10.29 -2.07
N PHE A 229 -13.28 -11.49 -2.65
CA PHE A 229 -12.31 -12.55 -2.40
C PHE A 229 -10.95 -12.20 -3.02
N PRO A 230 -9.82 -12.41 -2.32
CA PRO A 230 -8.50 -12.08 -2.84
C PRO A 230 -8.10 -12.98 -4.02
N VAL A 231 -7.33 -12.40 -4.94
CA VAL A 231 -6.73 -13.12 -6.06
C VAL A 231 -5.32 -13.54 -5.68
N PHE A 232 -5.00 -14.83 -5.80
CA PHE A 232 -3.68 -15.37 -5.47
C PHE A 232 -2.84 -15.62 -6.70
N SER A 233 -1.52 -15.64 -6.52
CA SER A 233 -0.53 -15.99 -7.53
C SER A 233 -0.57 -17.48 -7.85
N ASN A 234 -0.27 -17.83 -9.09
CA ASN A 234 -0.01 -19.22 -9.51
C ASN A 234 1.41 -19.68 -9.13
N TYR A 235 2.33 -18.74 -8.85
CA TYR A 235 3.67 -19.07 -8.38
C TYR A 235 3.70 -19.29 -6.88
N LYS A 236 4.47 -20.30 -6.44
CA LYS A 236 4.71 -20.59 -5.03
C LYS A 236 6.09 -20.07 -4.60
N CYS A 237 6.15 -19.50 -3.40
CA CYS A 237 7.36 -18.91 -2.86
C CYS A 237 7.24 -18.76 -1.34
N ASN A 238 8.21 -19.21 -0.58
CA ASN A 238 8.25 -18.94 0.84
C ASN A 238 8.28 -17.43 1.09
N HIS A 239 7.54 -16.95 2.09
CA HIS A 239 7.51 -15.51 2.37
C HIS A 239 7.63 -15.20 3.86
N ARG A 240 8.23 -14.05 4.17
CA ARG A 240 8.26 -13.43 5.50
C ARG A 240 7.90 -11.96 5.37
N VAL A 241 7.16 -11.43 6.34
CA VAL A 241 6.70 -10.03 6.32
C VAL A 241 7.01 -9.37 7.65
N PHE A 242 7.78 -8.28 7.62
CA PHE A 242 8.12 -7.46 8.77
C PHE A 242 7.40 -6.12 8.72
N ASN A 243 7.15 -5.51 9.89
CA ASN A 243 6.57 -4.17 10.02
C ASN A 243 7.48 -3.32 10.89
N GLU A 244 8.62 -2.90 10.34
CA GLU A 244 9.69 -2.29 11.10
C GLU A 244 10.37 -1.13 10.35
N ASN A 245 11.16 -0.36 11.09
CA ASN A 245 12.09 0.59 10.49
C ASN A 245 13.17 -0.20 9.71
N ALA A 246 13.37 0.15 8.43
CA ALA A 246 14.27 -0.57 7.55
C ALA A 246 15.72 -0.64 8.08
N ASN A 247 16.25 0.48 8.62
CA ASN A 247 17.61 0.52 9.16
C ASN A 247 17.76 -0.26 10.48
N GLU A 248 16.69 -0.44 11.24
CA GLU A 248 16.69 -1.27 12.45
C GLU A 248 16.56 -2.75 12.11
N LEU A 249 15.76 -3.08 11.09
CA LEU A 249 15.55 -4.45 10.65
C LEU A 249 16.82 -5.09 10.11
N ILE A 250 17.61 -4.35 9.31
CA ILE A 250 18.84 -4.93 8.70
C ILE A 250 19.94 -5.25 9.71
N ASP A 251 19.86 -4.71 10.92
CA ASP A 251 20.80 -5.02 12.00
C ASP A 251 20.43 -6.35 12.73
N LYS A 252 19.30 -6.99 12.38
CA LYS A 252 18.85 -8.23 12.99
C LYS A 252 19.46 -9.45 12.30
N GLU A 253 20.13 -10.32 13.06
CA GLU A 253 20.74 -11.57 12.56
C GLU A 253 19.71 -12.52 11.91
N GLU A 254 18.48 -12.55 12.41
CA GLU A 254 17.38 -13.38 11.88
C GLU A 254 16.94 -13.03 10.47
N LEU A 255 17.30 -11.84 9.95
CA LEU A 255 16.96 -11.44 8.60
C LEU A 255 17.63 -12.34 7.54
N GLY A 256 18.87 -12.75 7.78
CA GLY A 256 19.63 -13.69 6.93
C GLY A 256 20.32 -13.01 5.75
N HIS A 257 20.60 -13.81 4.71
CA HIS A 257 21.26 -13.38 3.47
C HIS A 257 20.27 -13.38 2.30
N PHE A 258 20.53 -12.51 1.30
CA PHE A 258 19.72 -12.41 0.09
C PHE A 258 20.59 -12.41 -1.17
N ASP A 259 20.06 -12.98 -2.24
CA ASP A 259 20.62 -12.84 -3.58
C ASP A 259 20.38 -11.42 -4.12
N LEU A 260 19.17 -10.91 -3.91
CA LEU A 260 18.72 -9.60 -4.38
C LEU A 260 17.91 -8.87 -3.31
N ALA A 261 18.32 -7.64 -2.97
CA ALA A 261 17.53 -6.72 -2.19
C ALA A 261 16.98 -5.59 -3.09
N TYR A 262 15.66 -5.38 -3.10
CA TYR A 262 15.01 -4.29 -3.81
C TYR A 262 14.71 -3.13 -2.87
N PHE A 263 15.08 -1.91 -3.27
CA PHE A 263 14.91 -0.69 -2.49
C PHE A 263 14.13 0.35 -3.28
N ASP A 264 13.00 0.78 -2.77
CA ASP A 264 12.21 1.92 -3.25
C ASP A 264 11.85 2.83 -2.07
N PRO A 265 12.86 3.48 -1.44
CA PRO A 265 12.64 4.28 -0.24
C PRO A 265 11.80 5.52 -0.54
N PRO A 266 11.14 6.14 0.45
CA PRO A 266 10.61 7.48 0.32
C PRO A 266 11.72 8.46 -0.08
N TYR A 267 11.58 9.17 -1.20
CA TYR A 267 12.62 10.03 -1.76
C TYR A 267 12.30 11.53 -1.72
N ASN A 268 11.20 11.90 -1.07
CA ASN A 268 10.75 13.30 -0.97
C ASN A 268 10.10 13.60 0.39
N GLN A 269 9.64 14.85 0.58
CA GLN A 269 9.03 15.35 1.83
C GLN A 269 7.60 14.85 2.10
N HIS A 270 7.06 13.91 1.32
CA HIS A 270 5.68 13.44 1.45
C HIS A 270 5.62 12.12 2.22
N PRO A 271 5.40 12.15 3.55
CA PRO A 271 5.43 10.92 4.36
C PRO A 271 4.20 10.05 4.11
N TYR A 272 4.44 8.76 3.93
CA TYR A 272 3.39 7.77 3.68
C TYR A 272 2.47 7.58 4.88
N GLY A 273 2.99 7.62 6.11
CA GLY A 273 2.19 7.50 7.31
C GLY A 273 1.06 8.52 7.40
N SER A 274 1.31 9.79 7.03
CA SER A 274 0.25 10.80 6.98
C SER A 274 -0.55 10.79 5.68
N ASN A 275 0.04 10.39 4.56
CA ASN A 275 -0.66 10.32 3.27
C ASN A 275 -1.69 9.20 3.25
N TYR A 276 -1.43 8.10 3.95
CA TYR A 276 -2.24 6.88 3.96
C TYR A 276 -2.71 6.51 5.37
N PHE A 277 -2.78 7.47 6.29
CA PHE A 277 -3.18 7.25 7.68
C PHE A 277 -4.50 6.48 7.82
N MET A 278 -5.45 6.73 6.91
CA MET A 278 -6.75 6.06 6.90
C MET A 278 -6.61 4.55 6.71
N LEU A 279 -5.71 4.12 5.83
CA LEU A 279 -5.45 2.70 5.63
C LEU A 279 -4.86 2.06 6.89
N ASN A 280 -3.97 2.75 7.61
CA ASN A 280 -3.47 2.28 8.90
C ASN A 280 -4.58 2.23 9.97
N LEU A 281 -5.50 3.20 9.99
CA LEU A 281 -6.64 3.17 10.91
C LEU A 281 -7.56 1.98 10.64
N ILE A 282 -7.83 1.68 9.36
CA ILE A 282 -8.64 0.52 8.98
C ILE A 282 -7.88 -0.78 9.27
N ALA A 283 -6.57 -0.84 8.97
CA ALA A 283 -5.72 -1.99 9.21
C ALA A 283 -5.68 -2.37 10.70
N ASN A 284 -5.36 -1.44 11.55
CA ASN A 284 -5.22 -1.66 12.99
C ASN A 284 -6.56 -1.64 13.75
N TYR A 285 -7.58 -1.05 13.18
CA TYR A 285 -8.91 -0.81 13.71
C TYR A 285 -8.92 -0.33 15.18
N LYS A 286 -8.02 0.65 15.45
CA LYS A 286 -7.91 1.28 16.76
C LYS A 286 -8.48 2.71 16.70
N THR A 287 -9.46 2.99 17.54
CA THR A 287 -10.07 4.33 17.64
C THR A 287 -9.01 5.39 17.94
N PRO A 288 -8.84 6.40 17.08
CA PRO A 288 -7.90 7.48 17.35
C PRO A 288 -8.39 8.37 18.50
N ASP A 289 -7.44 8.95 19.24
CA ASP A 289 -7.74 9.94 20.27
C ASP A 289 -8.19 11.25 19.61
N PRO A 290 -9.45 11.70 19.81
CA PRO A 290 -9.98 12.90 19.14
C PRO A 290 -9.18 14.17 19.44
N GLU A 291 -8.56 14.28 20.62
CA GLU A 291 -7.75 15.44 21.02
C GLU A 291 -6.40 15.50 20.28
N LYS A 292 -5.94 14.34 19.79
CA LYS A 292 -4.69 14.19 19.02
C LYS A 292 -4.88 14.13 17.52
N MET A 293 -6.10 14.33 17.03
CA MET A 293 -6.38 14.38 15.61
C MET A 293 -6.26 15.81 15.05
N SER A 294 -5.76 15.93 13.82
CA SER A 294 -5.80 17.22 13.12
C SER A 294 -7.25 17.68 12.91
N ARG A 295 -7.50 18.96 13.16
CA ARG A 295 -8.86 19.54 13.13
C ARG A 295 -9.56 19.34 11.79
N VAL A 296 -8.86 19.50 10.68
CA VAL A 296 -9.46 19.48 9.34
C VAL A 296 -9.55 18.08 8.76
N SER A 297 -8.43 17.35 8.70
CA SER A 297 -8.35 16.04 8.02
C SER A 297 -8.51 14.86 8.97
N GLY A 298 -8.45 15.08 10.30
CA GLY A 298 -8.54 13.99 11.27
C GLY A 298 -7.33 13.07 11.29
N ILE A 299 -6.18 13.52 10.77
CA ILE A 299 -4.93 12.74 10.83
C ILE A 299 -4.49 12.64 12.28
N PRO A 300 -4.32 11.42 12.85
CA PRO A 300 -3.75 11.25 14.19
C PRO A 300 -2.34 11.82 14.29
N SER A 301 -1.92 12.30 15.43
CA SER A 301 -0.59 12.91 15.60
C SER A 301 0.54 11.89 15.68
N ASP A 302 0.24 10.64 15.92
CA ASP A 302 1.14 9.50 16.11
C ASP A 302 1.42 8.68 14.83
N TRP A 303 1.14 9.25 13.64
CA TRP A 303 1.47 8.61 12.38
C TRP A 303 2.99 8.36 12.22
N ASN A 304 3.35 7.29 11.52
CA ASN A 304 4.73 6.86 11.32
C ASN A 304 5.59 7.91 10.59
N ARG A 305 6.76 8.21 11.12
CA ARG A 305 7.73 9.17 10.57
C ARG A 305 8.98 8.48 10.13
N SER A 306 9.44 8.78 8.90
CA SER A 306 10.64 8.20 8.34
C SER A 306 11.76 9.25 8.22
N ALA A 307 13.01 8.84 8.46
CA ALA A 307 14.19 9.65 8.21
C ALA A 307 14.39 9.91 6.72
N TYR A 308 13.89 9.04 5.85
CA TYR A 308 13.93 9.18 4.38
C TYR A 308 13.12 10.38 3.86
N ASN A 309 12.16 10.90 4.63
CA ASN A 309 11.43 12.12 4.28
C ASN A 309 12.16 13.42 4.70
N LYS A 310 13.39 13.34 5.20
CA LYS A 310 14.18 14.50 5.69
C LYS A 310 15.40 14.69 4.81
N LYS A 311 15.40 15.77 3.98
CA LYS A 311 16.49 16.08 3.02
C LYS A 311 17.90 16.02 3.65
N GLY A 312 18.08 16.50 4.87
CA GLY A 312 19.39 16.51 5.55
C GLY A 312 19.80 15.17 6.19
N LYS A 313 18.99 14.10 6.07
CA LYS A 313 19.28 12.79 6.68
C LYS A 313 19.23 11.64 5.68
N VAL A 314 18.50 11.83 4.57
CA VAL A 314 18.20 10.73 3.63
C VAL A 314 19.45 10.08 3.07
N ALA A 315 20.48 10.82 2.70
CA ALA A 315 21.70 10.28 2.12
C ALA A 315 22.43 9.36 3.12
N ASP A 316 22.60 9.81 4.37
CA ASP A 316 23.30 9.05 5.40
C ASP A 316 22.59 7.74 5.75
N VAL A 317 21.26 7.81 6.02
CA VAL A 317 20.47 6.61 6.37
C VAL A 317 20.35 5.64 5.20
N PHE A 318 20.33 6.15 3.97
CA PHE A 318 20.27 5.32 2.78
C PHE A 318 21.58 4.59 2.52
N VAL A 319 22.72 5.27 2.60
CA VAL A 319 24.06 4.65 2.46
C VAL A 319 24.30 3.61 3.55
N ASP A 320 23.91 3.91 4.80
CA ASP A 320 23.99 2.96 5.91
C ASP A 320 23.19 1.69 5.60
N LEU A 321 21.95 1.83 5.11
CA LEU A 321 21.10 0.71 4.71
C LEU A 321 21.75 -0.15 3.62
N VAL A 322 22.25 0.48 2.53
CA VAL A 322 22.89 -0.24 1.41
C VAL A 322 24.18 -0.95 1.86
N LYS A 323 24.98 -0.33 2.73
CA LYS A 323 26.20 -0.94 3.27
C LYS A 323 25.93 -2.16 4.13
N LYS A 324 24.92 -2.06 5.01
CA LYS A 324 24.63 -3.09 6.02
C LYS A 324 23.81 -4.26 5.48
N VAL A 325 22.92 -4.03 4.49
CA VAL A 325 22.08 -5.12 3.99
C VAL A 325 22.94 -6.30 3.54
N ASN A 326 22.63 -7.48 4.07
CA ASN A 326 23.33 -8.73 3.71
C ASN A 326 22.74 -9.30 2.42
N ALA A 327 23.08 -8.67 1.28
CA ALA A 327 22.63 -9.07 -0.04
C ALA A 327 23.78 -9.00 -1.04
N LYS A 328 23.83 -9.94 -2.01
CA LYS A 328 24.87 -9.92 -3.07
C LYS A 328 24.61 -8.80 -4.06
N PHE A 329 23.33 -8.57 -4.40
CA PHE A 329 22.89 -7.47 -5.27
C PHE A 329 21.88 -6.59 -4.57
N VAL A 330 21.97 -5.27 -4.80
CA VAL A 330 20.97 -4.30 -4.36
C VAL A 330 20.45 -3.56 -5.59
N LEU A 331 19.16 -3.69 -5.89
CA LEU A 331 18.47 -3.00 -6.97
C LEU A 331 17.66 -1.84 -6.39
N ILE A 332 18.03 -0.62 -6.73
CA ILE A 332 17.44 0.59 -6.16
C ILE A 332 16.63 1.30 -7.25
N SER A 333 15.35 1.52 -7.00
CA SER A 333 14.49 2.37 -7.80
C SER A 333 14.47 3.79 -7.24
N PHE A 334 14.71 4.77 -8.10
CA PHE A 334 14.74 6.18 -7.71
C PHE A 334 14.38 7.07 -8.90
N ASN A 335 13.75 8.21 -8.65
CA ASN A 335 13.37 9.10 -9.73
C ASN A 335 14.04 10.49 -9.67
N SER A 336 13.94 11.22 -10.76
CA SER A 336 14.58 12.56 -10.89
C SER A 336 14.00 13.65 -9.98
N ASP A 337 12.85 13.40 -9.32
CA ASP A 337 12.20 14.35 -8.38
C ASP A 337 12.66 14.13 -6.92
N GLY A 338 13.57 13.18 -6.67
CA GLY A 338 14.07 12.85 -5.33
C GLY A 338 15.01 13.91 -4.74
N PHE A 339 15.28 13.78 -3.43
CA PHE A 339 16.23 14.67 -2.72
C PHE A 339 17.68 14.50 -3.16
N ILE A 340 18.06 13.31 -3.64
CA ILE A 340 19.39 12.93 -4.08
C ILE A 340 19.41 12.98 -5.60
N SER A 341 20.34 13.70 -6.19
CA SER A 341 20.51 13.71 -7.64
C SER A 341 21.07 12.37 -8.15
N ARG A 342 20.89 12.08 -9.46
CA ARG A 342 21.44 10.86 -10.08
C ARG A 342 22.95 10.71 -9.84
N ASP A 343 23.72 11.78 -10.06
CA ASP A 343 25.18 11.73 -9.96
C ASP A 343 25.63 11.59 -8.50
N GLU A 344 24.95 12.26 -7.58
CA GLU A 344 25.15 12.07 -6.15
C GLU A 344 24.83 10.62 -5.72
N MET A 345 23.73 10.03 -6.21
CA MET A 345 23.38 8.64 -5.94
C MET A 345 24.48 7.69 -6.41
N VAL A 346 24.99 7.86 -7.64
CA VAL A 346 26.10 7.04 -8.16
C VAL A 346 27.34 7.19 -7.28
N SER A 347 27.69 8.42 -6.86
CA SER A 347 28.83 8.66 -5.98
C SER A 347 28.69 7.97 -4.63
N LEU A 348 27.49 8.00 -4.05
CA LEU A 348 27.19 7.33 -2.78
C LEU A 348 27.25 5.80 -2.90
N LEU A 349 26.66 5.25 -3.95
CA LEU A 349 26.57 3.81 -4.17
C LEU A 349 27.90 3.17 -4.55
N ASN A 350 28.80 3.90 -5.23
CA ASN A 350 30.17 3.42 -5.52
C ASN A 350 31.01 3.14 -4.25
N GLN A 351 30.57 3.63 -3.09
CA GLN A 351 31.18 3.28 -1.80
C GLN A 351 30.71 1.91 -1.27
N CYS A 352 29.67 1.33 -1.89
CA CYS A 352 29.01 0.10 -1.43
C CYS A 352 29.28 -1.09 -2.35
N GLY A 353 29.76 -0.88 -3.58
CA GLY A 353 30.03 -1.92 -4.57
C GLY A 353 30.09 -1.37 -5.99
N LYS A 354 30.10 -2.26 -6.97
CA LYS A 354 30.10 -1.90 -8.39
C LYS A 354 28.69 -1.51 -8.85
N VAL A 355 28.53 -0.31 -9.38
CA VAL A 355 27.24 0.27 -9.76
C VAL A 355 27.03 0.20 -11.27
N ASN A 356 25.89 -0.34 -11.69
CA ASN A 356 25.34 -0.19 -13.03
C ASN A 356 24.05 0.64 -12.95
N VAL A 357 23.82 1.54 -13.92
CA VAL A 357 22.65 2.43 -13.95
C VAL A 357 21.91 2.27 -15.25
N VAL A 358 20.63 1.96 -15.17
CA VAL A 358 19.72 1.98 -16.31
C VAL A 358 18.63 3.02 -16.10
N GLU A 359 18.17 3.65 -17.19
CA GLU A 359 17.13 4.68 -17.10
C GLU A 359 15.93 4.38 -18.01
N SER A 360 14.76 4.71 -17.55
CA SER A 360 13.52 4.68 -18.32
C SER A 360 12.81 6.03 -18.25
N LYS A 361 12.24 6.47 -19.36
CA LYS A 361 11.36 7.64 -19.39
C LYS A 361 9.95 7.17 -19.04
N TYR A 362 9.39 7.75 -17.99
CA TYR A 362 8.09 7.37 -17.46
C TYR A 362 7.17 8.57 -17.31
N ASN A 363 5.89 8.38 -17.68
CA ASN A 363 4.85 9.37 -17.45
C ASN A 363 4.28 9.21 -16.04
N THR A 364 4.62 10.10 -15.10
CA THR A 364 4.07 10.02 -13.74
C THR A 364 2.61 10.46 -13.70
N PHE A 365 1.79 9.71 -12.95
CA PHE A 365 0.47 10.15 -12.53
C PHE A 365 0.64 11.29 -11.49
N ARG A 366 0.44 12.53 -11.91
CA ARG A 366 0.39 13.69 -11.03
C ARG A 366 -1.07 14.06 -10.79
N GLY A 367 -1.51 14.00 -9.54
CA GLY A 367 -2.81 14.54 -9.14
C GLY A 367 -2.96 15.99 -9.60
N SER A 368 -4.05 16.34 -10.19
CA SER A 368 -4.40 17.41 -11.12
C SER A 368 -4.21 18.89 -10.71
N ARG A 369 -3.29 19.26 -9.83
CA ARG A 369 -3.19 20.66 -9.33
C ARG A 369 -1.91 21.38 -9.72
N ASN A 370 -1.52 21.53 -10.94
CA ASN A 370 -0.47 22.42 -11.48
C ASN A 370 0.31 21.78 -12.65
N LEU A 371 -0.43 21.44 -13.72
CA LEU A 371 0.16 20.84 -14.94
C LEU A 371 0.76 21.90 -15.90
N LYS A 372 0.66 23.21 -15.63
CA LYS A 372 1.01 24.23 -16.64
C LYS A 372 2.49 24.57 -16.73
N GLU A 373 3.34 24.16 -15.79
CA GLU A 373 4.75 24.62 -15.75
C GLU A 373 5.78 23.51 -15.37
N ARG A 374 5.41 22.22 -15.36
CA ARG A 374 6.38 21.15 -15.03
C ARG A 374 6.38 20.06 -16.10
N ASP A 375 7.59 19.59 -16.42
CA ASP A 375 7.77 18.45 -17.33
C ASP A 375 6.90 17.26 -16.90
N VAL A 376 6.11 16.75 -17.83
CA VAL A 376 5.23 15.59 -17.63
C VAL A 376 6.05 14.29 -17.54
N HIS A 377 7.30 14.34 -17.98
CA HIS A 377 8.22 13.21 -18.03
C HIS A 377 9.16 13.23 -16.82
N VAL A 378 9.03 12.23 -15.98
CA VAL A 378 10.00 11.92 -14.92
C VAL A 378 10.89 10.79 -15.43
N LYS A 379 12.18 10.90 -15.20
CA LYS A 379 13.12 9.82 -15.44
C LYS A 379 13.10 8.91 -14.21
N GLU A 380 12.87 7.63 -14.44
CA GLU A 380 13.05 6.60 -13.43
C GLU A 380 14.40 5.92 -13.67
N TYR A 381 15.17 5.76 -12.62
CA TYR A 381 16.47 5.12 -12.61
C TYR A 381 16.40 3.81 -11.83
N LEU A 382 17.07 2.77 -12.33
CA LEU A 382 17.44 1.60 -11.56
C LEU A 382 18.94 1.56 -11.40
N PHE A 383 19.39 1.52 -10.16
CA PHE A 383 20.79 1.36 -9.80
C PHE A 383 20.99 -0.07 -9.31
N LEU A 384 21.73 -0.87 -10.07
CA LEU A 384 22.11 -2.22 -9.65
C LEU A 384 23.51 -2.16 -9.03
N VAL A 385 23.58 -2.42 -7.74
CA VAL A 385 24.82 -2.46 -6.98
C VAL A 385 25.21 -3.92 -6.75
N GLU A 386 26.36 -4.32 -7.25
CA GLU A 386 26.98 -5.62 -6.96
C GLU A 386 27.95 -5.43 -5.80
N LYS A 387 27.63 -6.03 -4.66
CA LYS A 387 28.45 -5.97 -3.45
C LYS A 387 29.53 -7.04 -3.49
N ASP A 388 30.67 -6.77 -2.85
CA ASP A 388 31.84 -7.68 -2.76
C ASP A 388 31.53 -9.00 -2.07
#